data_3f10fe6e9455236fd25d09ea3cb8ac5e
#
_entry.id   3f10fe6e9455236fd25d09ea3cb8ac5e
#
_cell.length_a   1.000
_cell.length_b   1.000
_cell.length_c   1.000
_cell.angle_alpha   90.00
_cell.angle_beta   90.00
_cell.angle_gamma   90.00
#
_symmetry.space_group_name_H-M   'P 1'
#
loop_
_entity.id
_entity.type
_entity.pdbx_description
1 polymer ?
#
loop_
_entity_poly.entity_id
_entity_poly.type
_entity_poly.pdbx_seq_one_letter_code
_entity_poly.pdbx_strand_id
1 'polypeptide(L)'
;MKFCSVCGHEVISRIPSGDNRERFVCDQCGTIHYQNPRNVVGTVPVWGDQVLLCRRAIEPRHGYWTLPAGFMEMGETTSEAAVRETLEEAGAHVEVQNLFTLLNVPHVHQVHLFYLARLTGPEYEAGEESLEVRLFDEAEIPWDDIAFPTVSQTLRLFFADRAAGSFGVHTGDIFRSLRNG
;
A
#
# COMPACT_ATOMS: atom_id res chain seq x y z
N MET A 1 3.09 -14.18 -16.38
CA MET A 1 4.40 -14.86 -16.46
C MET A 1 4.55 -15.47 -17.85
N LYS A 2 5.72 -15.37 -18.48
CA LYS A 2 5.97 -15.96 -19.82
C LYS A 2 6.89 -17.19 -19.75
N PHE A 3 7.83 -17.16 -18.82
CA PHE A 3 8.85 -18.19 -18.68
C PHE A 3 8.86 -18.77 -17.28
N CYS A 4 9.21 -20.06 -17.18
CA CYS A 4 9.36 -20.78 -15.91
C CYS A 4 10.60 -20.27 -15.16
N SER A 5 10.42 -19.89 -13.90
CA SER A 5 11.52 -19.42 -13.05
C SER A 5 12.51 -20.53 -12.64
N VAL A 6 12.16 -21.81 -12.88
CA VAL A 6 12.99 -22.98 -12.53
C VAL A 6 13.87 -23.43 -13.68
N CYS A 7 13.32 -23.53 -14.92
CA CYS A 7 14.04 -24.10 -16.05
C CYS A 7 14.11 -23.20 -17.29
N GLY A 8 13.52 -22.00 -17.25
CA GLY A 8 13.59 -21.02 -18.32
C GLY A 8 12.70 -21.30 -19.54
N HIS A 9 11.98 -22.41 -19.60
CA HIS A 9 11.06 -22.71 -20.71
C HIS A 9 9.76 -21.91 -20.61
N GLU A 10 9.04 -21.78 -21.71
CA GLU A 10 7.74 -21.12 -21.72
C GLU A 10 6.74 -21.85 -20.80
N VAL A 11 5.84 -21.06 -20.21
CA VAL A 11 4.73 -21.59 -19.39
C VAL A 11 3.42 -21.33 -20.09
N ILE A 12 2.45 -22.23 -19.88
CA ILE A 12 1.08 -22.09 -20.36
C ILE A 12 0.11 -21.86 -19.19
N SER A 13 -0.99 -21.14 -19.45
CA SER A 13 -2.09 -21.02 -18.47
C SER A 13 -3.04 -22.19 -18.66
N ARG A 14 -3.19 -23.01 -17.63
CA ARG A 14 -4.18 -24.09 -17.57
C ARG A 14 -4.55 -24.44 -16.14
N ILE A 15 -5.67 -25.15 -15.96
CA ILE A 15 -6.05 -25.70 -14.66
C ILE A 15 -5.27 -27.02 -14.47
N PRO A 16 -4.33 -27.07 -13.50
CA PRO A 16 -3.59 -28.30 -13.23
C PRO A 16 -4.48 -29.34 -12.54
N SER A 17 -4.06 -30.61 -12.62
CA SER A 17 -4.79 -31.70 -11.96
C SER A 17 -4.88 -31.43 -10.45
N GLY A 18 -6.10 -31.48 -9.89
CA GLY A 18 -6.35 -31.26 -8.47
C GLY A 18 -6.53 -29.78 -8.08
N ASP A 19 -6.46 -28.83 -9.03
CA ASP A 19 -6.77 -27.41 -8.79
C ASP A 19 -8.12 -27.03 -9.44
N ASN A 20 -8.65 -25.87 -9.08
CA ASN A 20 -9.89 -25.31 -9.61
C ASN A 20 -9.70 -23.94 -10.30
N ARG A 21 -8.44 -23.51 -10.47
CA ARG A 21 -8.08 -22.22 -11.07
C ARG A 21 -6.97 -22.38 -12.08
N GLU A 22 -6.93 -21.50 -13.05
CA GLU A 22 -5.80 -21.39 -13.97
C GLU A 22 -4.52 -21.03 -13.23
N ARG A 23 -3.43 -21.74 -13.58
CA ARG A 23 -2.06 -21.50 -13.10
C ARG A 23 -1.12 -21.48 -14.30
N PHE A 24 0.00 -20.82 -14.15
CA PHE A 24 1.09 -20.97 -15.09
C PHE A 24 1.80 -22.30 -14.83
N VAL A 25 1.78 -23.18 -15.82
CA VAL A 25 2.38 -24.54 -15.73
C VAL A 25 3.50 -24.66 -16.76
N CYS A 26 4.62 -25.15 -16.33
CA CYS A 26 5.73 -25.50 -17.23
C CYS A 26 5.62 -26.96 -17.65
N ASP A 27 5.37 -27.23 -18.94
CA ASP A 27 5.28 -28.62 -19.42
C ASP A 27 6.65 -29.30 -19.49
N GLN A 28 7.75 -28.54 -19.51
CA GLN A 28 9.09 -29.10 -19.54
C GLN A 28 9.54 -29.71 -18.20
N CYS A 29 9.31 -29.01 -17.08
CA CYS A 29 9.74 -29.48 -15.76
C CYS A 29 8.58 -29.77 -14.79
N GLY A 30 7.32 -29.63 -15.23
CA GLY A 30 6.13 -29.91 -14.43
C GLY A 30 5.83 -28.85 -13.35
N THR A 31 6.64 -27.79 -13.23
CA THR A 31 6.44 -26.78 -12.18
C THR A 31 5.12 -26.02 -12.38
N ILE A 32 4.34 -25.95 -11.32
CA ILE A 32 3.12 -25.12 -11.22
C ILE A 32 3.47 -23.85 -10.47
N HIS A 33 3.26 -22.69 -11.09
CA HIS A 33 3.55 -21.39 -10.49
C HIS A 33 2.28 -20.79 -9.87
N TYR A 34 2.31 -20.62 -8.56
CA TYR A 34 1.26 -19.92 -7.81
C TYR A 34 1.58 -18.44 -7.74
N GLN A 35 0.56 -17.61 -7.96
CA GLN A 35 0.65 -16.15 -7.79
C GLN A 35 -0.30 -15.73 -6.68
N ASN A 36 0.23 -15.00 -5.71
CA ASN A 36 -0.53 -14.42 -4.60
C ASN A 36 -0.67 -12.91 -4.78
N PRO A 37 -1.68 -12.28 -4.19
CA PRO A 37 -1.75 -10.83 -4.09
C PRO A 37 -0.48 -10.27 -3.43
N ARG A 38 -0.04 -9.10 -3.90
CA ARG A 38 1.08 -8.38 -3.31
C ARG A 38 0.59 -7.55 -2.13
N ASN A 39 1.37 -7.51 -1.06
CA ASN A 39 1.12 -6.63 0.07
C ASN A 39 1.76 -5.27 -0.20
N VAL A 40 0.95 -4.22 -0.05
CA VAL A 40 1.40 -2.83 0.03
C VAL A 40 1.25 -2.42 1.48
N VAL A 41 2.31 -1.94 2.08
CA VAL A 41 2.34 -1.60 3.51
C VAL A 41 2.79 -0.17 3.69
N GLY A 42 2.18 0.53 4.65
CA GLY A 42 2.51 1.92 4.89
C GLY A 42 2.01 2.39 6.25
N THR A 43 2.18 3.67 6.50
CA THR A 43 1.78 4.28 7.76
C THR A 43 0.80 5.43 7.54
N VAL A 44 0.06 5.77 8.59
CA VAL A 44 -0.57 7.07 8.81
C VAL A 44 0.32 7.79 9.81
N PRO A 45 1.34 8.56 9.35
CA PRO A 45 2.30 9.18 10.26
C PRO A 45 1.73 10.49 10.79
N VAL A 46 1.66 10.58 12.12
CA VAL A 46 1.01 11.69 12.83
C VAL A 46 2.02 12.50 13.63
N TRP A 47 1.92 13.81 13.57
CA TRP A 47 2.61 14.77 14.42
C TRP A 47 1.62 15.79 15.01
N GLY A 48 1.35 15.70 16.31
CA GLY A 48 0.25 16.45 16.92
C GLY A 48 -1.08 16.07 16.30
N ASP A 49 -1.76 17.04 15.68
CA ASP A 49 -3.03 16.85 14.99
C ASP A 49 -2.90 16.71 13.46
N GLN A 50 -1.67 16.74 12.95
CA GLN A 50 -1.37 16.71 11.52
C GLN A 50 -0.95 15.33 11.04
N VAL A 51 -1.24 15.03 9.76
CA VAL A 51 -0.82 13.80 9.07
C VAL A 51 0.20 14.13 8.00
N LEU A 52 1.29 13.34 7.93
CA LEU A 52 2.31 13.48 6.91
C LEU A 52 1.87 12.79 5.63
N LEU A 53 1.94 13.51 4.51
CA LEU A 53 1.71 12.98 3.17
C LEU A 53 2.92 13.22 2.28
N CYS A 54 3.12 12.33 1.31
CA CYS A 54 4.14 12.40 0.27
C CYS A 54 3.48 12.74 -1.07
N ARG A 55 4.09 13.64 -1.86
CA ARG A 55 3.67 13.92 -3.23
C ARG A 55 4.50 13.09 -4.19
N ARG A 56 3.88 12.18 -4.92
CA ARG A 56 4.55 11.16 -5.72
C ARG A 56 5.43 11.73 -6.84
N ALA A 57 6.66 11.27 -6.93
CA ALA A 57 7.59 11.53 -8.03
C ALA A 57 7.54 10.48 -9.14
N ILE A 58 6.79 9.37 -8.94
CA ILE A 58 6.76 8.21 -9.84
C ILE A 58 5.33 7.87 -10.31
N GLU A 59 5.25 7.17 -11.44
CA GLU A 59 3.99 6.58 -11.92
C GLU A 59 3.65 5.26 -11.16
N PRO A 60 2.37 4.92 -11.05
CA PRO A 60 1.19 5.67 -11.47
C PRO A 60 0.91 6.87 -10.53
N ARG A 61 0.16 7.86 -11.04
CA ARG A 61 -0.28 9.02 -10.25
C ARG A 61 0.85 9.97 -9.83
N HIS A 62 1.82 10.21 -10.72
CA HIS A 62 2.83 11.27 -10.54
C HIS A 62 2.16 12.61 -10.17
N GLY A 63 2.70 13.31 -9.17
CA GLY A 63 2.22 14.61 -8.69
C GLY A 63 1.04 14.57 -7.71
N TYR A 64 0.42 13.40 -7.47
CA TYR A 64 -0.64 13.22 -6.50
C TYR A 64 -0.10 12.92 -5.09
N TRP A 65 -0.91 13.19 -4.07
CA TRP A 65 -0.56 12.97 -2.68
C TRP A 65 -0.94 11.56 -2.20
N THR A 66 -0.12 10.99 -1.35
CA THR A 66 -0.34 9.66 -0.78
C THR A 66 0.17 9.59 0.66
N LEU A 67 -0.29 8.60 1.40
CA LEU A 67 0.42 8.13 2.59
C LEU A 67 1.71 7.41 2.14
N PRO A 68 2.82 7.51 2.88
CA PRO A 68 4.03 6.74 2.59
C PRO A 68 3.73 5.24 2.65
N ALA A 69 3.96 4.54 1.53
CA ALA A 69 3.63 3.12 1.42
C ALA A 69 4.20 2.50 0.14
N GLY A 70 4.74 1.30 0.25
CA GLY A 70 5.25 0.52 -0.88
C GLY A 70 5.09 -0.98 -0.70
N PHE A 71 5.77 -1.75 -1.54
CA PHE A 71 5.69 -3.20 -1.50
C PHE A 71 6.53 -3.78 -0.36
N MET A 72 5.90 -4.69 0.38
CA MET A 72 6.60 -5.52 1.36
C MET A 72 7.66 -6.37 0.69
N GLU A 73 8.85 -6.42 1.25
CA GLU A 73 9.97 -7.24 0.79
C GLU A 73 10.08 -8.56 1.53
N MET A 74 10.91 -9.48 0.98
CA MET A 74 11.11 -10.78 1.59
C MET A 74 11.96 -10.67 2.86
N GLY A 75 11.50 -11.30 3.93
CA GLY A 75 12.22 -11.36 5.21
C GLY A 75 11.86 -10.27 6.22
N GLU A 76 10.98 -9.33 5.86
CA GLU A 76 10.48 -8.30 6.77
C GLU A 76 9.04 -8.60 7.23
N THR A 77 8.67 -8.10 8.39
CA THR A 77 7.29 -8.05 8.84
C THR A 77 6.56 -6.88 8.20
N THR A 78 5.22 -6.90 8.20
CA THR A 78 4.41 -5.81 7.63
C THR A 78 4.65 -4.47 8.34
N SER A 79 4.96 -4.48 9.65
CA SER A 79 5.29 -3.26 10.41
C SER A 79 6.68 -2.74 10.10
N GLU A 80 7.68 -3.63 9.93
CA GLU A 80 9.04 -3.24 9.53
C GLU A 80 9.03 -2.62 8.13
N ALA A 81 8.31 -3.23 7.18
CA ALA A 81 8.13 -2.68 5.85
C ALA A 81 7.47 -1.29 5.88
N ALA A 82 6.43 -1.09 6.69
CA ALA A 82 5.76 0.21 6.81
C ALA A 82 6.69 1.30 7.37
N VAL A 83 7.58 0.96 8.32
CA VAL A 83 8.61 1.88 8.83
C VAL A 83 9.64 2.20 7.75
N ARG A 84 10.15 1.20 7.03
CA ARG A 84 11.12 1.36 5.94
C ARG A 84 10.57 2.29 4.85
N GLU A 85 9.36 2.01 4.35
CA GLU A 85 8.71 2.83 3.32
C GLU A 85 8.51 4.29 3.78
N THR A 86 8.14 4.49 5.05
CA THR A 86 7.99 5.85 5.60
C THR A 86 9.33 6.59 5.64
N LEU A 87 10.40 5.89 5.99
CA LEU A 87 11.74 6.47 5.99
C LEU A 87 12.23 6.77 4.54
N GLU A 88 12.02 5.83 3.61
CA GLU A 88 12.46 5.97 2.22
C GLU A 88 11.73 7.08 1.47
N GLU A 89 10.38 7.17 1.61
CA GLU A 89 9.58 8.15 0.87
C GLU A 89 9.52 9.52 1.54
N ALA A 90 9.59 9.57 2.87
CA ALA A 90 9.38 10.80 3.65
C ALA A 90 10.56 11.25 4.51
N GLY A 91 11.68 10.51 4.55
CA GLY A 91 12.80 10.82 5.45
C GLY A 91 12.40 10.85 6.93
N ALA A 92 11.24 10.33 7.27
CA ALA A 92 10.62 10.48 8.59
C ALA A 92 10.80 9.22 9.44
N HIS A 93 11.21 9.42 10.68
CA HIS A 93 11.27 8.35 11.68
C HIS A 93 9.94 8.24 12.42
N VAL A 94 9.39 7.02 12.49
CA VAL A 94 8.09 6.75 13.11
C VAL A 94 8.16 5.62 14.13
N GLU A 95 7.31 5.72 15.12
CA GLU A 95 6.96 4.64 16.05
C GLU A 95 5.60 4.08 15.63
N VAL A 96 5.62 2.86 15.07
CA VAL A 96 4.40 2.16 14.68
C VAL A 96 3.62 1.75 15.91
N GLN A 97 2.30 1.96 15.87
CA GLN A 97 1.37 1.58 16.91
C GLN A 97 0.62 0.31 16.53
N ASN A 98 -0.57 0.44 15.98
CA ASN A 98 -1.44 -0.67 15.63
C ASN A 98 -1.74 -0.69 14.13
N LEU A 99 -2.04 -1.89 13.60
CA LEU A 99 -2.69 -2.00 12.29
C LEU A 99 -3.99 -1.19 12.34
N PHE A 100 -4.19 -0.33 11.35
CA PHE A 100 -5.34 0.56 11.30
C PHE A 100 -6.30 0.15 10.17
N THR A 101 -5.79 0.01 8.94
CA THR A 101 -6.63 -0.48 7.85
C THR A 101 -6.02 -1.69 7.16
N LEU A 102 -6.88 -2.63 6.76
CA LEU A 102 -6.60 -3.71 5.81
C LEU A 102 -7.61 -3.60 4.67
N LEU A 103 -7.16 -3.16 3.50
CA LEU A 103 -8.01 -2.90 2.35
C LEU A 103 -7.62 -3.81 1.18
N ASN A 104 -8.56 -4.62 0.75
CA ASN A 104 -8.39 -5.48 -0.42
C ASN A 104 -8.59 -4.68 -1.71
N VAL A 105 -7.71 -4.86 -2.69
CA VAL A 105 -7.79 -4.24 -4.02
C VAL A 105 -7.73 -5.34 -5.09
N PRO A 106 -8.80 -6.14 -5.26
CA PRO A 106 -8.77 -7.38 -6.05
C PRO A 106 -8.41 -7.16 -7.52
N HIS A 107 -8.84 -6.05 -8.11
CA HIS A 107 -8.64 -5.76 -9.54
C HIS A 107 -7.18 -5.46 -9.94
N VAL A 108 -6.30 -5.21 -8.96
CA VAL A 108 -4.85 -5.07 -9.16
C VAL A 108 -4.05 -6.12 -8.39
N HIS A 109 -4.74 -7.10 -7.78
CA HIS A 109 -4.15 -8.18 -7.01
C HIS A 109 -3.25 -7.68 -5.88
N GLN A 110 -3.79 -6.75 -5.05
CA GLN A 110 -3.08 -6.17 -3.90
C GLN A 110 -3.92 -6.22 -2.63
N VAL A 111 -3.23 -6.24 -1.49
CA VAL A 111 -3.78 -5.99 -0.17
C VAL A 111 -2.98 -4.83 0.43
N HIS A 112 -3.67 -3.78 0.84
CA HIS A 112 -3.06 -2.59 1.44
C HIS A 112 -3.25 -2.62 2.95
N LEU A 113 -2.16 -2.47 3.69
CA LEU A 113 -2.13 -2.42 5.15
C LEU A 113 -1.54 -1.08 5.58
N PHE A 114 -2.30 -0.29 6.34
CA PHE A 114 -1.78 0.94 6.92
C PHE A 114 -1.78 0.82 8.44
N TYR A 115 -0.66 1.21 9.03
CA TYR A 115 -0.47 1.29 10.48
C TYR A 115 -0.63 2.72 10.97
N LEU A 116 -1.24 2.90 12.13
CA LEU A 116 -1.09 4.15 12.86
C LEU A 116 0.36 4.26 13.31
N ALA A 117 0.95 5.44 13.12
CA ALA A 117 2.31 5.69 13.51
C ALA A 117 2.47 7.13 14.01
N ARG A 118 3.30 7.32 15.01
CA ARG A 118 3.66 8.63 15.54
C ARG A 118 5.06 8.99 15.04
N LEU A 119 5.23 10.21 14.49
CA LEU A 119 6.56 10.71 14.21
C LEU A 119 7.34 10.85 15.52
N THR A 120 8.62 10.47 15.48
CA THR A 120 9.51 10.56 16.64
C THR A 120 10.20 11.93 16.77
N GLY A 121 10.14 12.75 15.72
CA GLY A 121 10.68 14.10 15.64
C GLY A 121 10.01 14.90 14.53
N PRO A 122 10.27 16.21 14.44
CA PRO A 122 9.70 17.08 13.42
C PRO A 122 10.46 17.00 12.07
N GLU A 123 11.52 16.20 11.98
CA GLU A 123 12.36 16.09 10.81
C GLU A 123 11.70 15.15 9.79
N TYR A 124 11.54 15.63 8.58
CA TYR A 124 11.13 14.87 7.41
C TYR A 124 11.64 15.55 6.13
N GLU A 125 11.87 14.79 5.09
CA GLU A 125 12.32 15.28 3.80
C GLU A 125 11.86 14.35 2.66
N ALA A 126 11.72 14.89 1.45
CA ALA A 126 11.32 14.08 0.31
C ALA A 126 12.43 13.10 -0.08
N GLY A 127 12.10 11.80 -0.10
CA GLY A 127 12.94 10.75 -0.66
C GLY A 127 12.92 10.76 -2.19
N GLU A 128 13.63 9.83 -2.82
CA GLU A 128 13.77 9.77 -4.28
C GLU A 128 12.43 9.60 -5.03
N GLU A 129 11.46 8.92 -4.41
CA GLU A 129 10.14 8.69 -4.97
C GLU A 129 9.10 9.78 -4.62
N SER A 130 9.53 10.85 -3.92
CA SER A 130 8.68 11.95 -3.48
C SER A 130 9.15 13.29 -4.04
N LEU A 131 8.22 14.07 -4.62
CA LEU A 131 8.48 15.45 -5.04
C LEU A 131 8.47 16.41 -3.86
N GLU A 132 7.65 16.11 -2.86
CA GLU A 132 7.36 16.94 -1.70
C GLU A 132 6.82 16.08 -0.59
N VAL A 133 7.14 16.42 0.65
CA VAL A 133 6.57 15.83 1.87
C VAL A 133 6.07 16.97 2.75
N ARG A 134 4.84 16.82 3.29
CA ARG A 134 4.23 17.89 4.08
C ARG A 134 3.28 17.34 5.13
N LEU A 135 3.23 18.01 6.28
CA LEU A 135 2.20 17.83 7.29
C LEU A 135 0.93 18.62 6.93
N PHE A 136 -0.22 17.98 7.07
CA PHE A 136 -1.54 18.54 6.75
C PHE A 136 -2.46 18.48 7.96
N ASP A 137 -3.11 19.57 8.24
CA ASP A 137 -4.32 19.56 9.06
C ASP A 137 -5.47 18.92 8.28
N GLU A 138 -6.48 18.38 8.98
CA GLU A 138 -7.63 17.72 8.32
C GLU A 138 -8.31 18.61 7.25
N ALA A 139 -8.45 19.89 7.55
CA ALA A 139 -9.10 20.86 6.64
C ALA A 139 -8.26 21.16 5.38
N GLU A 140 -6.96 20.88 5.41
CA GLU A 140 -6.02 21.15 4.32
C GLU A 140 -5.76 19.92 3.44
N ILE A 141 -6.28 18.74 3.79
CA ILE A 141 -6.08 17.53 3.00
C ILE A 141 -6.56 17.76 1.55
N PRO A 142 -5.68 17.55 0.56
CA PRO A 142 -6.02 17.77 -0.86
C PRO A 142 -6.81 16.59 -1.42
N TRP A 143 -8.07 16.43 -1.00
CA TRP A 143 -8.91 15.27 -1.28
C TRP A 143 -9.04 14.89 -2.75
N ASP A 144 -9.07 15.90 -3.65
CA ASP A 144 -9.18 15.69 -5.10
C ASP A 144 -7.85 15.24 -5.74
N ASP A 145 -6.73 15.50 -5.05
CA ASP A 145 -5.39 15.15 -5.50
C ASP A 145 -4.80 13.96 -4.74
N ILE A 146 -5.62 13.21 -3.99
CA ILE A 146 -5.18 11.95 -3.38
C ILE A 146 -5.05 10.85 -4.44
N ALA A 147 -3.87 10.21 -4.48
CA ALA A 147 -3.49 9.27 -5.53
C ALA A 147 -4.38 8.02 -5.61
N PHE A 148 -4.75 7.46 -4.47
CA PHE A 148 -5.39 6.14 -4.41
C PHE A 148 -6.63 6.12 -3.50
N PRO A 149 -7.70 5.40 -3.91
CA PRO A 149 -8.89 5.25 -3.08
C PRO A 149 -8.61 4.64 -1.70
N THR A 150 -7.62 3.75 -1.58
CA THR A 150 -7.21 3.16 -0.29
C THR A 150 -6.68 4.22 0.67
N VAL A 151 -5.91 5.19 0.18
CA VAL A 151 -5.39 6.31 0.96
C VAL A 151 -6.54 7.24 1.40
N SER A 152 -7.42 7.62 0.46
CA SER A 152 -8.59 8.45 0.79
C SER A 152 -9.48 7.79 1.84
N GLN A 153 -9.73 6.49 1.73
CA GLN A 153 -10.54 5.75 2.70
C GLN A 153 -9.83 5.68 4.06
N THR A 154 -8.53 5.37 4.09
CA THR A 154 -7.74 5.30 5.32
C THR A 154 -7.75 6.65 6.04
N LEU A 155 -7.52 7.77 5.34
CA LEU A 155 -7.54 9.11 5.93
C LEU A 155 -8.93 9.47 6.49
N ARG A 156 -10.02 9.18 5.75
CA ARG A 156 -11.39 9.44 6.25
C ARG A 156 -11.71 8.66 7.52
N LEU A 157 -11.32 7.40 7.59
CA LEU A 157 -11.48 6.57 8.78
C LEU A 157 -10.64 7.11 9.94
N PHE A 158 -9.40 7.53 9.66
CA PHE A 158 -8.51 8.11 10.66
C PHE A 158 -9.12 9.36 11.31
N PHE A 159 -9.62 10.31 10.52
CA PHE A 159 -10.21 11.52 11.07
C PHE A 159 -11.53 11.23 11.80
N ALA A 160 -12.33 10.27 11.32
CA ALA A 160 -13.55 9.85 12.00
C ALA A 160 -13.26 9.23 13.38
N ASP A 161 -12.30 8.30 13.45
CA ASP A 161 -11.89 7.65 14.70
C ASP A 161 -11.27 8.66 15.68
N ARG A 162 -10.46 9.60 15.15
CA ARG A 162 -9.90 10.70 15.96
C ARG A 162 -11.01 11.55 16.57
N ALA A 163 -12.02 11.94 15.80
CA ALA A 163 -13.15 12.71 16.30
C ALA A 163 -13.98 11.93 17.33
N ALA A 164 -14.06 10.59 17.20
CA ALA A 164 -14.72 9.72 18.16
C ALA A 164 -13.86 9.41 19.40
N GLY A 165 -12.57 9.74 19.40
CA GLY A 165 -11.62 9.45 20.47
C GLY A 165 -11.31 7.96 20.63
N SER A 166 -11.55 7.13 19.62
CA SER A 166 -11.34 5.68 19.67
C SER A 166 -10.89 5.17 18.31
N PHE A 167 -9.75 4.48 18.28
CA PHE A 167 -9.19 3.89 17.07
C PHE A 167 -9.41 2.38 17.06
N GLY A 168 -9.95 1.86 15.95
CA GLY A 168 -10.15 0.44 15.70
C GLY A 168 -9.37 -0.06 14.48
N VAL A 169 -9.47 -1.36 14.19
CA VAL A 169 -8.98 -1.91 12.93
C VAL A 169 -10.13 -1.95 11.93
N HIS A 170 -9.93 -1.32 10.79
CA HIS A 170 -10.93 -1.26 9.72
C HIS A 170 -10.53 -2.19 8.57
N THR A 171 -11.49 -2.93 8.05
CA THR A 171 -11.31 -3.77 6.86
C THR A 171 -12.30 -3.38 5.77
N GLY A 172 -11.91 -3.55 4.50
CA GLY A 172 -12.78 -3.22 3.38
C GLY A 172 -12.23 -3.68 2.04
N ASP A 173 -13.06 -3.48 1.01
CA ASP A 173 -12.75 -3.86 -0.35
C ASP A 173 -12.87 -2.64 -1.28
N ILE A 174 -11.87 -2.43 -2.12
CA ILE A 174 -11.84 -1.40 -3.15
C ILE A 174 -12.07 -2.07 -4.50
N PHE A 175 -13.26 -1.93 -5.03
CA PHE A 175 -13.57 -2.39 -6.38
C PHE A 175 -13.37 -1.27 -7.40
N ARG A 176 -13.06 -1.67 -8.63
CA ARG A 176 -12.99 -0.71 -9.74
C ARG A 176 -14.37 -0.09 -9.92
N SER A 177 -14.49 1.21 -9.76
CA SER A 177 -15.72 1.93 -10.13
C SER A 177 -15.97 1.68 -11.63
N LEU A 178 -17.08 1.03 -11.97
CA LEU A 178 -17.56 1.00 -13.34
C LEU A 178 -17.94 2.45 -13.66
N ARG A 179 -17.05 3.20 -14.31
CA ARG A 179 -17.44 4.42 -14.97
C ARG A 179 -18.43 4.00 -16.05
N ASN A 180 -19.71 4.32 -15.82
CA ASN A 180 -20.69 4.27 -16.89
C ASN A 180 -20.15 5.19 -17.98
N GLY A 181 -19.83 4.58 -19.15
CA GLY A 181 -19.37 5.27 -20.35
C GLY A 181 -20.48 6.10 -20.99
#